data_5945af6c3e7a0690abb82e95e694d874
#
_entry.id   5945af6c3e7a0690abb82e95e694d874
#
_cell.length_a   1.000
_cell.length_b   1.000
_cell.length_c   1.000
_cell.angle_alpha   90.00
_cell.angle_beta   90.00
_cell.angle_gamma   90.00
#
_symmetry.space_group_name_H-M   'P 1'
#
loop_
_entity.id
_entity.type
_entity.pdbx_description
1 polymer ?
#
loop_
_entity_poly.entity_id
_entity_poly.type
_entity_poly.pdbx_seq_one_letter_code
_entity_poly.pdbx_strand_id
1 'polypeptide(L)'
;MPSLPGHEIIGTRMVGEMPPVELVDMWIRVTSAVVKHGFEIRYRDLEPPRTGTFNGLHIVLDPDVDFEMQCFILLHLFGHSVQWVAPALQPKLKFLQCSDDKEEFLMHLRDYEFEAARIGMRLLHSVGVTQLDQWYSDFVETDWRYVERFYREGEIPPWEECRASSCPVITPCDIPELEHREVEVRFAF
;
A
#
# COMPACT_ATOMS: atom_id res chain seq x y z
N MET A 1 18.08 -9.04 -6.91
CA MET A 1 17.57 -8.31 -5.76
C MET A 1 16.97 -9.30 -4.80
N PRO A 2 17.25 -9.24 -3.49
CA PRO A 2 16.59 -10.11 -2.55
C PRO A 2 15.10 -9.77 -2.48
N SER A 3 14.25 -10.79 -2.52
CA SER A 3 12.82 -10.65 -2.23
C SER A 3 12.66 -10.27 -0.77
N LEU A 4 11.74 -9.35 -0.46
CA LEU A 4 11.39 -9.00 0.90
C LEU A 4 10.84 -10.25 1.62
N PRO A 5 11.37 -10.61 2.77
CA PRO A 5 10.77 -11.61 3.64
C PRO A 5 9.64 -10.98 4.47
N GLY A 6 8.77 -11.82 4.98
CA GLY A 6 7.49 -11.57 5.56
C GLY A 6 7.35 -10.79 6.82
N HIS A 7 6.29 -10.06 6.81
CA HIS A 7 5.76 -9.51 8.03
C HIS A 7 5.31 -10.65 8.95
N GLU A 8 6.01 -10.90 10.03
CA GLU A 8 5.32 -11.35 11.22
C GLU A 8 4.57 -10.14 11.78
N ILE A 9 3.35 -9.96 11.26
CA ILE A 9 2.44 -8.96 11.82
C ILE A 9 1.91 -9.54 13.11
N ILE A 10 2.62 -9.26 14.19
CA ILE A 10 2.07 -9.42 15.53
C ILE A 10 1.24 -8.17 15.81
N GLY A 11 0.12 -8.08 15.15
CA GLY A 11 -0.99 -7.30 15.65
C GLY A 11 -1.60 -8.09 16.80
N THR A 12 -1.23 -7.79 18.03
CA THR A 12 -1.89 -8.34 19.21
C THR A 12 -3.29 -7.71 19.37
N ARG A 13 -4.16 -7.93 18.39
CA ARG A 13 -5.58 -7.85 18.61
C ARG A 13 -6.08 -9.25 18.92
N MET A 14 -6.69 -9.41 20.08
CA MET A 14 -7.29 -10.67 20.50
C MET A 14 -8.28 -11.11 19.41
N VAL A 15 -8.17 -12.37 18.98
CA VAL A 15 -9.14 -13.01 18.08
C VAL A 15 -10.52 -12.85 18.71
N GLY A 16 -11.37 -11.99 18.13
CA GLY A 16 -12.74 -11.75 18.59
C GLY A 16 -13.14 -10.30 18.85
N GLU A 17 -12.25 -9.32 18.84
CA GLU A 17 -12.64 -7.91 18.90
C GLU A 17 -13.20 -7.46 17.54
N MET A 18 -14.41 -6.87 17.58
CA MET A 18 -14.98 -6.27 16.37
C MET A 18 -14.10 -5.10 15.90
N PRO A 19 -13.83 -5.00 14.60
CA PRO A 19 -13.07 -3.88 14.06
C PRO A 19 -13.81 -2.56 14.34
N PRO A 20 -13.10 -1.42 14.44
CA PRO A 20 -13.72 -0.12 14.57
C PRO A 20 -14.76 0.12 13.47
N VAL A 21 -15.93 0.65 13.84
CA VAL A 21 -17.03 0.89 12.88
C VAL A 21 -16.61 1.78 11.72
N GLU A 22 -15.71 2.72 11.97
CA GLU A 22 -15.14 3.63 10.98
C GLU A 22 -14.34 2.87 9.89
N LEU A 23 -13.59 1.84 10.27
CA LEU A 23 -12.86 1.00 9.32
C LEU A 23 -13.81 0.10 8.51
N VAL A 24 -14.87 -0.39 9.14
CA VAL A 24 -15.90 -1.19 8.41
C VAL A 24 -16.64 -0.33 7.39
N ASP A 25 -17.07 0.88 7.77
CA ASP A 25 -17.72 1.81 6.84
C ASP A 25 -16.78 2.21 5.69
N MET A 26 -15.53 2.55 6.02
CA MET A 26 -14.50 2.81 5.02
C MET A 26 -14.31 1.63 4.07
N TRP A 27 -14.18 0.40 4.60
CA TRP A 27 -14.00 -0.81 3.81
C TRP A 27 -15.10 -1.00 2.75
N ILE A 28 -16.37 -0.86 3.17
CA ILE A 28 -17.53 -1.01 2.27
C ILE A 28 -17.49 0.02 1.14
N ARG A 29 -17.17 1.27 1.46
CA ARG A 29 -17.12 2.35 0.46
C ARG A 29 -15.92 2.21 -0.48
N VAL A 30 -14.75 1.94 0.09
CA VAL A 30 -13.49 1.82 -0.67
C VAL A 30 -13.52 0.62 -1.60
N THR A 31 -13.95 -0.56 -1.15
CA THR A 31 -14.06 -1.75 -2.02
C THR A 31 -14.98 -1.48 -3.21
N SER A 32 -16.11 -0.81 -2.98
CA SER A 32 -17.02 -0.40 -4.07
C SER A 32 -16.34 0.58 -5.05
N ALA A 33 -15.53 1.52 -4.54
CA ALA A 33 -14.82 2.47 -5.39
C ALA A 33 -13.68 1.80 -6.18
N VAL A 34 -12.92 0.90 -5.57
CA VAL A 34 -11.87 0.11 -6.26
C VAL A 34 -12.46 -0.63 -7.47
N VAL A 35 -13.62 -1.29 -7.27
CA VAL A 35 -14.33 -1.99 -8.36
C VAL A 35 -14.81 -1.02 -9.44
N LYS A 36 -15.32 0.17 -9.07
CA LYS A 36 -15.70 1.20 -10.03
C LYS A 36 -14.53 1.74 -10.84
N HIS A 37 -13.33 1.73 -10.27
CA HIS A 37 -12.10 2.05 -10.99
C HIS A 37 -11.60 0.90 -11.87
N GLY A 38 -12.32 -0.23 -11.96
CA GLY A 38 -12.04 -1.34 -12.87
C GLY A 38 -11.08 -2.39 -12.32
N PHE A 39 -10.75 -2.36 -11.02
CA PHE A 39 -9.95 -3.40 -10.38
C PHE A 39 -10.84 -4.44 -9.70
N GLU A 40 -10.41 -5.69 -9.71
CA GLU A 40 -11.06 -6.79 -8.98
C GLU A 40 -10.30 -7.05 -7.68
N ILE A 41 -11.02 -7.19 -6.57
CA ILE A 41 -10.45 -7.56 -5.27
C ILE A 41 -10.60 -9.07 -5.10
N ARG A 42 -9.53 -9.75 -4.78
CA ARG A 42 -9.47 -11.19 -4.53
C ARG A 42 -8.83 -11.48 -3.17
N TYR A 43 -9.19 -12.62 -2.60
CA TYR A 43 -8.56 -13.14 -1.39
C TYR A 43 -7.82 -14.41 -1.72
N ARG A 44 -6.62 -14.54 -1.20
CA ARG A 44 -5.82 -15.75 -1.35
C ARG A 44 -4.81 -15.80 -0.22
N ASP A 45 -4.66 -16.97 0.39
CA ASP A 45 -3.56 -17.28 1.28
C ASP A 45 -2.24 -17.07 0.53
N LEU A 46 -1.41 -16.16 1.01
CA LEU A 46 -0.15 -15.77 0.41
C LEU A 46 0.99 -16.32 1.28
N GLU A 47 2.02 -16.85 0.61
CA GLU A 47 3.20 -17.27 1.36
C GLU A 47 3.83 -16.06 2.08
N PRO A 48 4.04 -16.13 3.40
CA PRO A 48 4.79 -15.10 4.09
C PRO A 48 6.08 -14.78 3.34
N PRO A 49 6.40 -13.56 3.20
CA PRO A 49 5.98 -12.34 3.89
C PRO A 49 4.88 -11.50 3.25
N ARG A 50 4.26 -11.99 2.24
CA ARG A 50 3.32 -11.23 1.44
C ARG A 50 1.99 -11.11 2.15
N THR A 51 1.53 -9.88 2.30
CA THR A 51 0.21 -9.56 2.86
C THR A 51 -0.78 -9.14 1.77
N GLY A 52 -0.27 -8.85 0.59
CA GLY A 52 -1.05 -8.51 -0.58
C GLY A 52 -0.21 -8.48 -1.86
N THR A 53 -0.86 -8.45 -3.02
CA THR A 53 -0.20 -8.31 -4.32
C THR A 53 -1.18 -7.74 -5.36
N PHE A 54 -0.67 -7.30 -6.50
CA PHE A 54 -1.48 -6.82 -7.61
C PHE A 54 -0.85 -7.17 -8.95
N ASN A 55 -1.65 -7.14 -10.03
CA ASN A 55 -1.16 -7.40 -11.39
C ASN A 55 -1.74 -6.43 -12.44
N GLY A 56 -2.23 -5.27 -12.03
CA GLY A 56 -2.85 -4.29 -12.92
C GLY A 56 -4.34 -4.51 -13.20
N LEU A 57 -4.88 -5.70 -12.93
CA LEU A 57 -6.30 -6.04 -13.04
C LEU A 57 -6.88 -6.42 -11.67
N HIS A 58 -6.10 -7.10 -10.87
CA HIS A 58 -6.51 -7.67 -9.59
C HIS A 58 -5.65 -7.12 -8.47
N ILE A 59 -6.31 -6.81 -7.35
CA ILE A 59 -5.68 -6.60 -6.04
C ILE A 59 -6.00 -7.83 -5.21
N VAL A 60 -4.97 -8.53 -4.76
CA VAL A 60 -5.10 -9.75 -3.96
C VAL A 60 -4.68 -9.43 -2.54
N LEU A 61 -5.52 -9.79 -1.58
CA LEU A 61 -5.28 -9.60 -0.16
C LEU A 61 -5.15 -10.95 0.53
N ASP A 62 -4.30 -11.03 1.53
CA ASP A 62 -4.22 -12.19 2.40
C ASP A 62 -5.34 -12.11 3.44
N PRO A 63 -6.23 -13.12 3.55
CA PRO A 63 -7.31 -13.11 4.53
C PRO A 63 -6.84 -13.32 5.98
N ASP A 64 -5.62 -13.84 6.19
CA ASP A 64 -5.09 -14.15 7.52
C ASP A 64 -4.47 -12.91 8.21
N VAL A 65 -4.31 -11.82 7.46
CA VAL A 65 -3.88 -10.53 8.01
C VAL A 65 -5.03 -9.86 8.76
N ASP A 66 -4.73 -9.16 9.86
CA ASP A 66 -5.77 -8.46 10.61
C ASP A 66 -6.51 -7.42 9.76
N PHE A 67 -7.75 -7.11 10.15
CA PHE A 67 -8.64 -6.30 9.32
C PHE A 67 -8.13 -4.86 9.13
N GLU A 68 -7.48 -4.28 10.14
CA GLU A 68 -6.91 -2.94 10.05
C GLU A 68 -5.79 -2.88 9.00
N MET A 69 -4.92 -3.89 9.02
CA MET A 69 -3.86 -4.03 8.02
C MET A 69 -4.44 -4.31 6.62
N GLN A 70 -5.47 -5.15 6.49
CA GLN A 70 -6.14 -5.35 5.19
C GLN A 70 -6.68 -4.02 4.63
N CYS A 71 -7.23 -3.15 5.48
CA CYS A 71 -7.70 -1.83 5.11
C CYS A 71 -6.57 -0.96 4.55
N PHE A 72 -5.42 -0.93 5.22
CA PHE A 72 -4.26 -0.20 4.76
C PHE A 72 -3.73 -0.76 3.43
N ILE A 73 -3.52 -2.08 3.37
CA ILE A 73 -2.97 -2.76 2.18
C ILE A 73 -3.86 -2.52 0.96
N LEU A 74 -5.19 -2.55 1.10
CA LEU A 74 -6.09 -2.28 -0.02
C LEU A 74 -5.88 -0.88 -0.61
N LEU A 75 -5.80 0.15 0.24
CA LEU A 75 -5.57 1.52 -0.21
C LEU A 75 -4.19 1.69 -0.85
N HIS A 76 -3.18 1.10 -0.26
CA HIS A 76 -1.80 1.14 -0.72
C HIS A 76 -1.63 0.43 -2.08
N LEU A 77 -2.13 -0.80 -2.19
CA LEU A 77 -2.08 -1.56 -3.45
C LEU A 77 -2.97 -0.95 -4.54
N PHE A 78 -4.07 -0.28 -4.19
CA PHE A 78 -4.82 0.52 -5.16
C PHE A 78 -3.93 1.62 -5.75
N GLY A 79 -3.20 2.35 -4.91
CA GLY A 79 -2.26 3.37 -5.37
C GLY A 79 -1.22 2.81 -6.35
N HIS A 80 -0.59 1.71 -5.99
CA HIS A 80 0.36 1.03 -6.87
C HIS A 80 -0.28 0.50 -8.16
N SER A 81 -1.48 -0.08 -8.06
CA SER A 81 -2.21 -0.54 -9.25
C SER A 81 -2.43 0.60 -10.24
N VAL A 82 -2.83 1.78 -9.75
CA VAL A 82 -2.96 2.99 -10.58
C VAL A 82 -1.63 3.38 -11.22
N GLN A 83 -0.54 3.39 -10.46
CA GLN A 83 0.80 3.73 -11.00
C GLN A 83 1.19 2.82 -12.17
N TRP A 84 0.85 1.54 -12.10
CA TRP A 84 1.24 0.57 -13.11
C TRP A 84 0.34 0.54 -14.35
N VAL A 85 -0.91 0.97 -14.24
CA VAL A 85 -1.85 0.98 -15.37
C VAL A 85 -2.12 2.38 -15.93
N ALA A 86 -1.69 3.44 -15.27
CA ALA A 86 -1.84 4.81 -15.77
C ALA A 86 -0.69 5.18 -16.71
N PRO A 87 -0.93 5.46 -18.00
CA PRO A 87 0.14 5.81 -18.94
C PRO A 87 0.97 7.03 -18.50
N ALA A 88 0.33 8.00 -17.87
CA ALA A 88 0.98 9.22 -17.40
C ALA A 88 2.04 8.97 -16.31
N LEU A 89 1.94 7.86 -15.56
CA LEU A 89 2.85 7.52 -14.46
C LEU A 89 3.95 6.52 -14.85
N GLN A 90 3.80 5.83 -15.99
CA GLN A 90 4.75 4.81 -16.47
C GLN A 90 6.21 5.29 -16.58
N PRO A 91 6.51 6.53 -17.03
CA PRO A 91 7.89 6.99 -17.11
C PRO A 91 8.62 7.00 -15.79
N LYS A 92 7.91 7.22 -14.67
CA LYS A 92 8.49 7.28 -13.32
C LYS A 92 8.96 5.91 -12.82
N LEU A 93 8.30 4.83 -13.24
CA LEU A 93 8.65 3.46 -12.82
C LEU A 93 10.02 3.01 -13.33
N LYS A 94 10.53 3.62 -14.41
CA LYS A 94 11.84 3.29 -14.97
C LYS A 94 12.99 3.66 -14.04
N PHE A 95 12.85 4.67 -13.22
CA PHE A 95 13.90 5.12 -12.29
C PHE A 95 14.19 4.08 -11.20
N LEU A 96 13.19 3.32 -10.76
CA LEU A 96 13.35 2.25 -9.78
C LEU A 96 14.26 1.10 -10.26
N GLN A 97 14.56 1.02 -11.55
CA GLN A 97 15.32 -0.08 -12.15
C GLN A 97 16.78 0.28 -12.47
N CYS A 98 17.18 1.54 -12.37
CA CYS A 98 18.38 2.04 -13.05
C CYS A 98 19.45 2.66 -12.13
N SER A 99 19.25 2.75 -10.81
CA SER A 99 20.26 3.36 -9.94
C SER A 99 21.11 2.29 -9.23
N ASP A 100 22.43 2.37 -9.40
CA ASP A 100 23.40 1.62 -8.61
C ASP A 100 23.71 2.33 -7.27
N ASP A 101 23.31 3.60 -7.12
CA ASP A 101 23.43 4.37 -5.89
C ASP A 101 22.26 4.09 -4.96
N LYS A 102 22.56 3.61 -3.76
CA LYS A 102 21.56 3.22 -2.75
C LYS A 102 20.72 4.40 -2.27
N GLU A 103 21.31 5.56 -2.08
CA GLU A 103 20.59 6.74 -1.60
C GLU A 103 19.68 7.32 -2.70
N GLU A 104 20.14 7.33 -3.93
CA GLU A 104 19.31 7.71 -5.07
C GLU A 104 18.14 6.74 -5.26
N PHE A 105 18.41 5.43 -5.15
CA PHE A 105 17.35 4.41 -5.20
C PHE A 105 16.31 4.62 -4.09
N LEU A 106 16.72 4.83 -2.85
CA LEU A 106 15.81 5.05 -1.72
C LEU A 106 15.00 6.33 -1.87
N MET A 107 15.60 7.39 -2.43
CA MET A 107 14.87 8.62 -2.72
C MET A 107 13.75 8.36 -3.75
N HIS A 108 14.05 7.68 -4.84
CA HIS A 108 13.05 7.35 -5.86
C HIS A 108 11.99 6.36 -5.36
N LEU A 109 12.40 5.40 -4.53
CA LEU A 109 11.47 4.46 -3.91
C LEU A 109 10.50 5.21 -3.00
N ARG A 110 11.00 6.15 -2.19
CA ARG A 110 10.15 6.98 -1.34
C ARG A 110 9.13 7.77 -2.15
N ASP A 111 9.56 8.41 -3.23
CA ASP A 111 8.66 9.16 -4.10
C ASP A 111 7.57 8.26 -4.71
N TYR A 112 7.93 7.02 -5.07
CA TYR A 112 7.02 6.02 -5.59
C TYR A 112 5.98 5.58 -4.55
N GLU A 113 6.41 5.26 -3.32
CA GLU A 113 5.55 4.87 -2.21
C GLU A 113 4.59 6.00 -1.81
N PHE A 114 5.11 7.22 -1.67
CA PHE A 114 4.28 8.37 -1.30
C PHE A 114 3.31 8.80 -2.42
N GLU A 115 3.66 8.61 -3.68
CA GLU A 115 2.70 8.83 -4.78
C GLU A 115 1.55 7.82 -4.71
N ALA A 116 1.83 6.52 -4.46
CA ALA A 116 0.80 5.51 -4.23
C ALA A 116 -0.10 5.88 -3.04
N ALA A 117 0.51 6.31 -1.94
CA ALA A 117 -0.23 6.76 -0.76
C ALA A 117 -1.13 7.97 -1.04
N ARG A 118 -0.68 8.94 -1.81
CA ARG A 118 -1.49 10.11 -2.22
C ARG A 118 -2.68 9.72 -3.10
N ILE A 119 -2.50 8.71 -3.94
CA ILE A 119 -3.59 8.12 -4.75
C ILE A 119 -4.58 7.37 -3.85
N GLY A 120 -4.10 6.58 -2.89
CA GLY A 120 -4.94 5.92 -1.88
C GLY A 120 -5.75 6.91 -1.04
N MET A 121 -5.13 8.03 -0.60
CA MET A 121 -5.81 9.12 0.08
C MET A 121 -6.90 9.76 -0.81
N ARG A 122 -6.63 9.90 -2.10
CA ARG A 122 -7.64 10.40 -3.06
C ARG A 122 -8.83 9.46 -3.15
N LEU A 123 -8.60 8.16 -3.13
CA LEU A 123 -9.66 7.17 -3.10
C LEU A 123 -10.54 7.32 -1.85
N LEU A 124 -9.94 7.45 -0.66
CA LEU A 124 -10.64 7.72 0.61
C LEU A 124 -11.55 8.95 0.49
N HIS A 125 -10.99 10.07 0.01
CA HIS A 125 -11.74 11.32 -0.13
C HIS A 125 -12.86 11.21 -1.17
N SER A 126 -12.67 10.43 -2.24
CA SER A 126 -13.68 10.24 -3.29
C SER A 126 -14.96 9.56 -2.78
N VAL A 127 -14.85 8.81 -1.68
CA VAL A 127 -15.97 8.12 -1.04
C VAL A 127 -16.45 8.82 0.24
N GLY A 128 -15.97 10.05 0.48
CA GLY A 128 -16.38 10.88 1.62
C GLY A 128 -15.79 10.44 2.96
N VAL A 129 -14.68 9.73 2.97
CA VAL A 129 -13.97 9.30 4.18
C VAL A 129 -12.75 10.21 4.37
N THR A 130 -12.83 11.16 5.30
CA THR A 130 -11.74 12.10 5.63
C THR A 130 -11.30 12.00 7.08
N GLN A 131 -12.12 11.39 7.93
CA GLN A 131 -11.82 11.21 9.35
C GLN A 131 -10.68 10.21 9.62
N LEU A 132 -10.26 9.47 8.61
CA LEU A 132 -9.15 8.50 8.68
C LEU A 132 -7.86 9.04 8.07
N ASP A 133 -7.78 10.31 7.69
CA ASP A 133 -6.58 10.90 7.05
C ASP A 133 -5.33 10.74 7.91
N GLN A 134 -5.44 11.00 9.22
CA GLN A 134 -4.31 10.84 10.15
C GLN A 134 -3.91 9.39 10.31
N TRP A 135 -4.89 8.49 10.47
CA TRP A 135 -4.66 7.05 10.56
C TRP A 135 -3.91 6.53 9.33
N TYR A 136 -4.38 6.89 8.13
CA TYR A 136 -3.74 6.44 6.90
C TYR A 136 -2.33 7.02 6.74
N SER A 137 -2.13 8.28 7.08
CA SER A 137 -0.82 8.94 7.01
C SER A 137 0.19 8.32 7.98
N ASP A 138 -0.24 7.96 9.18
CA ASP A 138 0.61 7.30 10.17
C ASP A 138 1.00 5.87 9.73
N PHE A 139 0.07 5.14 9.10
CA PHE A 139 0.37 3.83 8.51
C PHE A 139 1.38 3.94 7.36
N VAL A 140 1.20 4.87 6.43
CA VAL A 140 2.13 5.09 5.31
C VAL A 140 3.53 5.42 5.80
N GLU A 141 3.66 6.28 6.79
CA GLU A 141 4.98 6.60 7.35
C GLU A 141 5.59 5.42 8.09
N THR A 142 4.78 4.61 8.77
CA THR A 142 5.22 3.37 9.41
C THR A 142 5.76 2.38 8.39
N ASP A 143 5.02 2.17 7.30
CA ASP A 143 5.39 1.30 6.20
C ASP A 143 6.66 1.78 5.50
N TRP A 144 6.76 3.10 5.23
CA TRP A 144 7.98 3.67 4.68
C TRP A 144 9.22 3.42 5.57
N ARG A 145 9.13 3.63 6.87
CA ARG A 145 10.24 3.36 7.81
C ARG A 145 10.65 1.89 7.80
N TYR A 146 9.68 1.00 7.70
CA TYR A 146 9.92 -0.44 7.58
C TYR A 146 10.67 -0.77 6.29
N VAL A 147 10.18 -0.29 5.14
CA VAL A 147 10.79 -0.50 3.83
C VAL A 147 12.19 0.13 3.76
N GLU A 148 12.35 1.37 4.23
CA GLU A 148 13.65 2.05 4.24
C GLU A 148 14.69 1.29 5.07
N ARG A 149 14.33 0.85 6.28
CA ARG A 149 15.24 0.08 7.14
C ARG A 149 15.63 -1.24 6.49
N PHE A 150 14.66 -1.96 5.93
CA PHE A 150 14.95 -3.19 5.20
C PHE A 150 16.01 -2.98 4.10
N TYR A 151 15.84 -1.97 3.27
CA TYR A 151 16.80 -1.70 2.20
C TYR A 151 18.14 -1.17 2.72
N ARG A 152 18.18 -0.47 3.85
CA ARG A 152 19.41 0.02 4.45
C ARG A 152 20.20 -1.05 5.16
N GLU A 153 19.54 -1.86 5.95
CA GLU A 153 20.14 -2.81 6.88
C GLU A 153 20.23 -4.23 6.30
N GLY A 154 19.37 -4.58 5.34
CA GLY A 154 19.29 -5.92 4.73
C GLY A 154 18.55 -6.93 5.62
N GLU A 155 18.01 -6.48 6.74
CA GLU A 155 17.27 -7.28 7.71
C GLU A 155 15.87 -6.69 7.90
N ILE A 156 14.90 -7.54 8.23
CA ILE A 156 13.54 -7.13 8.48
C ILE A 156 13.44 -6.51 9.87
N PRO A 157 13.09 -5.22 9.99
CA PRO A 157 12.88 -4.63 11.31
C PRO A 157 11.55 -5.14 11.90
N PRO A 158 11.43 -5.22 13.23
CA PRO A 158 10.14 -5.40 13.86
C PRO A 158 9.19 -4.24 13.50
N TRP A 159 7.97 -4.57 13.06
CA TRP A 159 6.97 -3.57 12.67
C TRP A 159 6.71 -2.52 13.76
N GLU A 160 6.65 -2.97 15.01
CA GLU A 160 6.42 -2.11 16.18
C GLU A 160 7.49 -1.03 16.36
N GLU A 161 8.74 -1.30 15.96
CA GLU A 161 9.83 -0.32 16.01
C GLU A 161 9.75 0.74 14.91
N CYS A 162 8.98 0.47 13.86
CA CYS A 162 8.76 1.40 12.75
C CYS A 162 7.56 2.32 12.99
N ARG A 163 6.75 2.06 14.01
CA ARG A 163 5.51 2.82 14.26
C ARG A 163 5.73 4.33 14.24
N ALA A 164 4.88 4.97 13.48
CA ALA A 164 4.78 6.42 13.36
C ALA A 164 3.44 6.90 13.91
N SER A 165 3.39 8.11 14.40
CA SER A 165 2.17 8.75 14.89
C SER A 165 2.26 10.26 14.75
N SER A 166 1.11 10.88 14.53
CA SER A 166 1.00 12.34 14.36
C SER A 166 1.88 12.88 13.22
N CYS A 167 2.02 12.08 12.16
CA CYS A 167 2.75 12.47 10.97
C CYS A 167 2.02 13.59 10.22
N PRO A 168 2.71 14.36 9.38
CA PRO A 168 2.03 15.29 8.47
C PRO A 168 1.00 14.55 7.62
N VAL A 169 -0.24 15.07 7.60
CA VAL A 169 -1.31 14.46 6.81
C VAL A 169 -0.97 14.52 5.32
N ILE A 170 -1.09 13.38 4.67
CA ILE A 170 -0.80 13.22 3.24
C ILE A 170 -1.82 14.01 2.42
N THR A 171 -1.33 14.87 1.53
CA THR A 171 -2.18 15.59 0.58
C THR A 171 -2.51 14.68 -0.61
N PRO A 172 -3.79 14.41 -0.90
CA PRO A 172 -4.18 13.56 -2.03
C PRO A 172 -3.74 14.15 -3.38
N CYS A 173 -3.52 13.29 -4.36
CA CYS A 173 -3.35 13.70 -5.75
C CYS A 173 -4.45 13.09 -6.62
N ASP A 174 -4.65 13.64 -7.81
CA ASP A 174 -5.69 13.14 -8.71
C ASP A 174 -5.33 11.74 -9.24
N ILE A 175 -6.37 10.91 -9.43
CA ILE A 175 -6.25 9.62 -10.10
C ILE A 175 -6.26 9.90 -11.60
N PRO A 176 -5.19 9.57 -12.33
CA PRO A 176 -5.14 9.80 -13.78
C PRO A 176 -6.02 8.79 -14.54
N GLU A 177 -6.13 8.97 -15.84
CA GLU A 177 -6.76 8.01 -16.73
C GLU A 177 -6.05 6.65 -16.66
N LEU A 178 -6.82 5.56 -16.63
CA LEU A 178 -6.33 4.21 -16.45
C LEU A 178 -6.48 3.40 -17.75
N GLU A 179 -5.44 2.66 -18.11
CA GLU A 179 -5.46 1.66 -19.18
C GLU A 179 -5.23 0.28 -18.57
N HIS A 180 -6.31 -0.39 -18.21
CA HIS A 180 -6.26 -1.70 -17.54
C HIS A 180 -5.59 -2.77 -18.41
N ARG A 181 -4.54 -3.36 -17.87
CA ARG A 181 -3.79 -4.45 -18.49
C ARG A 181 -3.11 -5.30 -17.41
N GLU A 182 -2.85 -6.53 -17.73
CA GLU A 182 -1.95 -7.32 -16.89
C GLU A 182 -0.53 -6.74 -16.93
N VAL A 183 0.06 -6.62 -15.76
CA VAL A 183 1.43 -6.18 -15.59
C VAL A 183 2.19 -7.21 -14.76
N GLU A 184 3.43 -7.46 -15.12
CA GLU A 184 4.33 -8.25 -14.29
C GLU A 184 4.97 -7.31 -13.26
N VAL A 185 4.46 -7.37 -12.03
CA VAL A 185 5.01 -6.59 -10.93
C VAL A 185 6.26 -7.28 -10.42
N ARG A 186 7.41 -6.63 -10.56
CA ARG A 186 8.72 -7.15 -10.12
C ARG A 186 9.07 -6.77 -8.68
N PHE A 187 8.27 -5.92 -8.08
CA PHE A 187 8.37 -5.51 -6.68
C PHE A 187 7.17 -6.11 -5.95
N ALA A 188 7.42 -7.10 -5.09
CA ALA A 188 6.42 -7.64 -4.18
C ALA A 188 6.71 -7.05 -2.81
N PHE A 189 5.72 -6.45 -2.22
CA PHE A 189 5.74 -5.98 -0.85
C PHE A 189 5.12 -7.02 0.07
#